data_db8faf230cbb402f8097f93759f6974d
#
_entry.id   db8faf230cbb402f8097f93759f6974d
#
_cell.length_a   1.000
_cell.length_b   1.000
_cell.length_c   1.000
_cell.angle_alpha   90.00
_cell.angle_beta   90.00
_cell.angle_gamma   90.00
#
_symmetry.space_group_name_H-M   'P 1'
#
loop_
_entity.id
_entity.type
_entity.pdbx_description
1 polymer ?
#
loop_
_entity_poly.entity_id
_entity_poly.type
_entity_poly.pdbx_seq_one_letter_code
_entity_poly.pdbx_strand_id
1 'polypeptide(L)'
;MELNERAEIDTSQVNDVGRGGGSGGGIGIPIPGGGGRGGIIGIVVAVLIALAGGGFGLNAMTDGDEGGQTGGTDLEQLCSRDNPEHLDDLRCRNALYVNSIQAFWQQAYPELGSGKYEPTDTNFFQAAVNTGCGQADSGVGPFYCPADKHVYIDLSFYDELATRFGAKGEFAQPYVLAHEYGHHIQNLLGTNERAGQGEQSGPRSASVRLELQADCYAGSWAKHATESKDKSGQEPLFTSITPSDISDAVTTAEAIGDDTIQKRSGGQINPDQFTHGTSEQRQRWFKQGYDRGDPKGCDTFGTDQL
;
A
#
# COMPACT_ATOMS: atom_id res chain seq x y z
N MET A 1 -6.85 -16.68 7.80
CA MET A 1 -5.61 -17.09 7.12
C MET A 1 -4.64 -17.71 8.10
N GLU A 2 -3.74 -18.56 7.64
CA GLU A 2 -2.67 -19.13 8.47
C GLU A 2 -1.33 -18.82 7.84
N LEU A 3 -0.42 -18.26 8.65
CA LEU A 3 0.96 -18.00 8.27
C LEU A 3 1.82 -19.23 8.63
N ASN A 4 2.89 -19.43 7.90
CA ASN A 4 3.79 -20.56 8.16
C ASN A 4 4.92 -20.15 9.11
N GLU A 5 4.84 -20.60 10.35
CA GLU A 5 5.86 -20.36 11.38
C GLU A 5 7.24 -20.91 11.01
N ARG A 6 7.33 -21.83 10.05
CA ARG A 6 8.59 -22.42 9.58
C ARG A 6 9.22 -21.66 8.43
N ALA A 7 8.49 -20.72 7.83
CA ALA A 7 8.99 -19.94 6.71
C ALA A 7 10.15 -19.03 7.14
N GLU A 8 11.16 -18.96 6.29
CA GLU A 8 12.29 -18.06 6.50
C GLU A 8 11.96 -16.67 5.95
N ILE A 9 11.71 -15.71 6.85
CA ILE A 9 11.35 -14.34 6.50
C ILE A 9 12.58 -13.59 5.99
N ASP A 10 12.48 -12.99 4.81
CA ASP A 10 13.49 -12.09 4.27
C ASP A 10 13.24 -10.65 4.74
N THR A 11 13.95 -10.27 5.78
CA THR A 11 13.83 -8.92 6.35
C THR A 11 14.58 -7.86 5.56
N SER A 12 15.36 -8.23 4.53
CA SER A 12 16.03 -7.26 3.66
C SER A 12 15.08 -6.46 2.77
N GLN A 13 13.81 -6.87 2.68
CA GLN A 13 12.76 -6.21 1.90
C GLN A 13 11.95 -5.19 2.72
N VAL A 14 12.27 -5.04 3.99
CA VAL A 14 11.58 -4.11 4.90
C VAL A 14 12.60 -3.33 5.75
N ASN A 15 12.25 -2.09 6.06
CA ASN A 15 13.05 -1.23 6.93
C ASN A 15 12.18 -0.71 8.06
N ASP A 16 12.64 -0.84 9.31
CA ASP A 16 12.03 -0.16 10.45
C ASP A 16 12.76 1.18 10.65
N VAL A 17 12.18 2.24 10.11
CA VAL A 17 12.75 3.60 10.19
C VAL A 17 12.35 4.30 11.51
N GLY A 18 11.53 3.66 12.34
CA GLY A 18 11.14 4.15 13.65
C GLY A 18 10.40 5.49 13.61
N ARG A 19 10.56 6.28 14.68
CA ARG A 19 10.09 7.67 14.69
C ARG A 19 11.06 8.52 13.88
N GLY A 20 10.57 9.09 12.79
CA GLY A 20 11.34 10.06 12.01
C GLY A 20 11.89 11.16 12.93
N GLY A 21 13.18 11.11 13.20
CA GLY A 21 13.86 12.10 14.02
C GLY A 21 13.92 13.44 13.27
N GLY A 22 12.91 14.26 13.46
CA GLY A 22 12.95 15.67 13.06
C GLY A 22 13.93 16.43 13.94
N SER A 23 15.24 16.26 13.74
CA SER A 23 16.27 17.16 14.26
C SER A 23 16.69 18.07 13.10
N GLY A 24 16.04 19.23 13.02
CA GLY A 24 16.43 20.26 12.06
C GLY A 24 15.37 21.35 12.01
N GLY A 25 15.67 22.52 12.59
CA GLY A 25 14.83 23.71 12.59
C GLY A 25 14.41 24.11 11.17
N GLY A 26 13.30 23.61 10.71
CA GLY A 26 12.61 24.03 9.51
C GLY A 26 11.72 25.22 9.86
N ILE A 27 11.90 26.33 9.18
CA ILE A 27 11.05 27.51 9.23
C ILE A 27 9.63 27.06 8.86
N GLY A 28 8.76 26.99 9.87
CA GLY A 28 7.34 26.69 9.68
C GLY A 28 6.72 27.74 8.77
N ILE A 29 6.33 27.35 7.59
CA ILE A 29 5.44 28.16 6.76
C ILE A 29 4.06 28.04 7.42
N PRO A 30 3.46 29.11 7.95
CA PRO A 30 2.15 29.02 8.55
C PRO A 30 1.12 28.76 7.44
N ILE A 31 0.56 27.56 7.44
CA ILE A 31 -0.65 27.26 6.70
C ILE A 31 -1.78 28.04 7.41
N PRO A 32 -2.57 28.88 6.71
CA PRO A 32 -3.66 29.62 7.34
C PRO A 32 -4.67 28.60 7.92
N GLY A 33 -4.72 28.53 9.24
CA GLY A 33 -5.63 27.67 9.96
C GLY A 33 -7.06 28.11 9.77
N GLY A 34 -7.83 27.34 9.01
CA GLY A 34 -9.28 27.31 9.10
C GLY A 34 -9.67 26.26 10.13
N GLY A 35 -10.03 26.71 11.33
CA GLY A 35 -10.61 25.82 12.34
C GLY A 35 -11.94 25.27 11.84
N GLY A 36 -11.98 23.96 11.54
CA GLY A 36 -13.18 23.26 11.15
C GLY A 36 -12.98 21.77 11.35
N ARG A 37 -13.89 21.14 12.05
CA ARG A 37 -14.04 19.70 12.24
C ARG A 37 -13.94 18.94 10.91
N GLY A 38 -12.76 18.46 10.52
CA GLY A 38 -12.54 17.82 9.24
C GLY A 38 -11.35 16.86 9.23
N GLY A 39 -11.24 15.99 10.24
CA GLY A 39 -10.12 15.04 10.37
C GLY A 39 -10.19 13.80 9.48
N ILE A 40 -11.12 13.71 8.52
CA ILE A 40 -11.30 12.48 7.70
C ILE A 40 -10.89 12.69 6.24
N ILE A 41 -10.80 13.92 5.76
CA ILE A 41 -10.47 14.21 4.35
C ILE A 41 -8.94 14.09 4.09
N GLY A 42 -8.12 14.09 5.13
CA GLY A 42 -6.66 14.04 4.98
C GLY A 42 -6.08 12.70 4.54
N ILE A 43 -6.78 11.59 4.79
CA ILE A 43 -6.25 10.23 4.53
C ILE A 43 -6.19 9.90 3.02
N VAL A 44 -6.96 10.59 2.21
CA VAL A 44 -7.22 10.26 0.81
C VAL A 44 -6.35 11.04 -0.19
N VAL A 45 -5.62 12.06 0.26
CA VAL A 45 -4.98 13.05 -0.64
C VAL A 45 -3.52 12.70 -0.97
N ALA A 46 -2.85 11.85 -0.21
CA ALA A 46 -1.40 11.67 -0.34
C ALA A 46 -0.96 10.95 -1.62
N VAL A 47 -1.76 10.03 -2.14
CA VAL A 47 -1.44 9.34 -3.41
C VAL A 47 -1.51 10.31 -4.61
N LEU A 48 -2.35 11.34 -4.53
CA LEU A 48 -2.57 12.28 -5.64
C LEU A 48 -1.57 13.44 -5.70
N ILE A 49 -0.98 13.85 -4.57
CA ILE A 49 0.02 14.94 -4.59
C ILE A 49 1.29 14.51 -5.31
N ALA A 50 1.63 13.24 -5.27
CA ALA A 50 2.77 12.69 -6.01
C ALA A 50 2.55 12.61 -7.52
N LEU A 51 1.28 12.54 -7.99
CA LEU A 51 0.93 12.47 -9.41
C LEU A 51 0.76 13.83 -10.06
N ALA A 52 0.43 14.86 -9.28
CA ALA A 52 0.30 16.24 -9.77
C ALA A 52 1.66 16.94 -9.85
N GLY A 53 2.64 16.37 -10.57
CA GLY A 53 4.00 16.90 -10.78
C GLY A 53 4.03 18.37 -11.20
N GLY A 54 3.72 19.27 -10.26
CA GLY A 54 3.94 20.70 -10.35
C GLY A 54 5.40 20.99 -9.98
N GLY A 55 6.25 21.22 -10.97
CA GLY A 55 7.66 21.53 -10.78
C GLY A 55 7.85 22.75 -9.89
N PHE A 56 8.32 22.52 -8.68
CA PHE A 56 9.04 23.51 -7.90
C PHE A 56 10.50 23.08 -7.87
N GLY A 57 11.30 23.77 -8.66
CA GLY A 57 12.75 23.62 -8.62
C GLY A 57 13.27 23.96 -7.23
N LEU A 58 13.83 23.00 -6.55
CA LEU A 58 14.68 23.20 -5.38
C LEU A 58 16.06 22.65 -5.71
N ASN A 59 17.04 23.56 -5.68
CA ASN A 59 18.43 23.20 -5.71
C ASN A 59 18.75 22.20 -4.59
N ALA A 60 19.13 21.00 -4.97
CA ALA A 60 19.71 20.03 -4.06
C ALA A 60 21.10 20.53 -3.62
N MET A 61 21.23 20.90 -2.36
CA MET A 61 22.52 20.87 -1.67
C MET A 61 22.71 19.46 -1.13
N THR A 62 23.67 18.77 -1.72
CA THR A 62 24.21 17.52 -1.24
C THR A 62 25.02 17.78 0.04
N ASP A 63 24.53 17.31 1.16
CA ASP A 63 25.38 16.96 2.29
C ASP A 63 24.98 15.56 2.76
N GLY A 64 25.95 14.65 2.64
CA GLY A 64 25.82 13.30 3.12
C GLY A 64 25.84 13.28 4.64
N ASP A 65 24.81 12.73 5.21
CA ASP A 65 24.85 12.24 6.58
C ASP A 65 24.50 10.74 6.56
N GLU A 66 25.50 9.94 6.85
CA GLU A 66 25.36 8.50 7.09
C GLU A 66 24.58 8.30 8.41
N GLY A 67 23.26 8.43 8.33
CA GLY A 67 22.34 8.06 9.41
C GLY A 67 22.34 6.53 9.62
N GLY A 68 22.93 6.09 10.72
CA GLY A 68 23.19 4.70 11.03
C GLY A 68 21.97 3.80 10.88
N GLN A 69 22.08 2.78 10.03
CA GLN A 69 21.23 1.60 9.97
C GLN A 69 21.40 0.78 11.27
N THR A 70 20.66 1.11 12.32
CA THR A 70 20.58 0.29 13.53
C THR A 70 19.39 -0.65 13.54
N GLY A 71 18.46 -0.56 12.55
CA GLY A 71 17.23 -1.36 12.51
C GLY A 71 17.36 -2.74 11.85
N GLY A 72 18.34 -2.96 10.96
CA GLY A 72 18.37 -4.19 10.15
C GLY A 72 18.71 -5.47 10.92
N THR A 73 19.68 -5.41 11.82
CA THR A 73 20.08 -6.58 12.64
C THR A 73 19.03 -6.94 13.69
N ASP A 74 18.24 -5.97 14.14
CA ASP A 74 17.21 -6.18 15.15
C ASP A 74 16.00 -6.91 14.55
N LEU A 75 15.59 -6.54 13.34
CA LEU A 75 14.49 -7.23 12.62
C LEU A 75 14.86 -8.66 12.22
N GLU A 76 16.08 -8.89 11.76
CA GLU A 76 16.53 -10.23 11.36
C GLU A 76 16.48 -11.21 12.54
N GLN A 77 16.94 -10.77 13.71
CA GLN A 77 16.88 -11.59 14.91
C GLN A 77 15.45 -11.78 15.42
N LEU A 78 14.65 -10.70 15.41
CA LEU A 78 13.27 -10.70 15.85
C LEU A 78 12.40 -11.64 15.00
N CYS A 79 12.55 -11.57 13.69
CA CYS A 79 11.75 -12.31 12.72
C CYS A 79 12.35 -13.66 12.33
N SER A 80 13.41 -14.09 13.03
CA SER A 80 13.98 -15.41 12.84
C SER A 80 13.00 -16.51 13.26
N ARG A 81 12.91 -17.59 12.47
CA ARG A 81 12.12 -18.78 12.82
C ARG A 81 12.59 -19.48 14.11
N ASP A 82 13.80 -19.14 14.61
CA ASP A 82 14.30 -19.62 15.90
C ASP A 82 13.64 -18.87 17.08
N ASN A 83 12.97 -17.76 16.84
CA ASN A 83 12.09 -17.09 17.79
C ASN A 83 10.65 -17.62 17.62
N PRO A 84 10.14 -18.43 18.57
CA PRO A 84 8.82 -19.07 18.41
C PRO A 84 7.64 -18.09 18.38
N GLU A 85 7.84 -16.87 18.84
CA GLU A 85 6.81 -15.80 18.89
C GLU A 85 7.00 -14.75 17.77
N HIS A 86 7.86 -15.04 16.79
CA HIS A 86 8.17 -14.03 15.75
C HIS A 86 6.94 -13.54 14.97
N LEU A 87 5.93 -14.38 14.74
CA LEU A 87 4.71 -13.99 14.05
C LEU A 87 3.69 -13.28 14.96
N ASP A 88 3.97 -13.15 16.28
CA ASP A 88 3.18 -12.27 17.16
C ASP A 88 3.55 -10.79 16.94
N ASP A 89 4.76 -10.51 16.44
CA ASP A 89 5.18 -9.16 16.10
C ASP A 89 4.62 -8.73 14.73
N LEU A 90 3.95 -7.56 14.69
CA LEU A 90 3.36 -7.02 13.48
C LEU A 90 4.39 -6.75 12.38
N ARG A 91 5.63 -6.39 12.72
CA ARG A 91 6.71 -6.13 11.75
C ARG A 91 7.08 -7.40 11.02
N CYS A 92 7.19 -8.52 11.75
CA CYS A 92 7.53 -9.81 11.16
C CYS A 92 6.39 -10.36 10.29
N ARG A 93 5.13 -10.21 10.73
CA ARG A 93 3.98 -10.55 9.88
C ARG A 93 3.96 -9.74 8.60
N ASN A 94 4.20 -8.43 8.70
CA ASN A 94 4.22 -7.56 7.52
C ASN A 94 5.41 -7.87 6.60
N ALA A 95 6.59 -8.21 7.14
CA ALA A 95 7.72 -8.67 6.35
C ALA A 95 7.37 -9.96 5.58
N LEU A 96 6.66 -10.91 6.21
CA LEU A 96 6.17 -12.12 5.54
C LEU A 96 5.17 -11.79 4.42
N TYR A 97 4.25 -10.85 4.64
CA TYR A 97 3.31 -10.40 3.60
C TYR A 97 4.05 -9.79 2.42
N VAL A 98 5.02 -8.90 2.69
CA VAL A 98 5.89 -8.28 1.67
C VAL A 98 6.62 -9.35 0.86
N ASN A 99 7.22 -10.34 1.52
CA ASN A 99 7.92 -11.44 0.83
C ASN A 99 6.98 -12.18 -0.12
N SER A 100 5.75 -12.48 0.31
CA SER A 100 4.75 -13.15 -0.53
C SER A 100 4.35 -12.31 -1.75
N ILE A 101 4.10 -11.01 -1.54
CA ILE A 101 3.71 -10.10 -2.60
C ILE A 101 4.84 -9.98 -3.62
N GLN A 102 6.07 -9.80 -3.18
CA GLN A 102 7.22 -9.68 -4.07
C GLN A 102 7.52 -10.99 -4.81
N ALA A 103 7.40 -12.15 -4.15
CA ALA A 103 7.56 -13.45 -4.78
C ALA A 103 6.54 -13.67 -5.90
N PHE A 104 5.30 -13.25 -5.71
CA PHE A 104 4.28 -13.25 -6.75
C PHE A 104 4.67 -12.37 -7.93
N TRP A 105 5.07 -11.11 -7.67
CA TRP A 105 5.39 -10.16 -8.72
C TRP A 105 6.66 -10.50 -9.49
N GLN A 106 7.63 -11.18 -8.87
CA GLN A 106 8.80 -11.71 -9.60
C GLN A 106 8.38 -12.65 -10.73
N GLN A 107 7.30 -13.41 -10.54
CA GLN A 107 6.78 -14.35 -11.53
C GLN A 107 5.78 -13.69 -12.49
N ALA A 108 4.88 -12.87 -11.96
CA ALA A 108 3.76 -12.32 -12.73
C ALA A 108 4.14 -11.09 -13.59
N TYR A 109 5.07 -10.24 -13.12
CA TYR A 109 5.40 -8.99 -13.80
C TYR A 109 5.97 -9.18 -15.21
N PRO A 110 6.89 -10.15 -15.49
CA PRO A 110 7.38 -10.40 -16.83
C PRO A 110 6.28 -10.74 -17.84
N GLU A 111 5.18 -11.32 -17.37
CA GLU A 111 4.02 -11.66 -18.20
C GLU A 111 3.20 -10.43 -18.64
N LEU A 112 3.37 -9.30 -17.98
CA LEU A 112 2.79 -8.01 -18.38
C LEU A 112 3.57 -7.32 -19.51
N GLY A 113 4.68 -7.92 -19.98
CA GLY A 113 5.43 -7.50 -21.14
C GLY A 113 6.46 -6.38 -20.90
N SER A 114 6.83 -6.11 -19.65
CA SER A 114 7.64 -4.94 -19.29
C SER A 114 9.07 -5.25 -18.85
N GLY A 115 9.53 -6.48 -19.02
CA GLY A 115 10.89 -6.86 -18.64
C GLY A 115 10.98 -7.49 -17.25
N LYS A 116 12.06 -7.18 -16.50
CA LYS A 116 12.24 -7.70 -15.15
C LYS A 116 11.49 -6.88 -14.12
N TYR A 117 10.92 -7.56 -13.12
CA TYR A 117 10.43 -6.93 -11.91
C TYR A 117 11.59 -6.25 -11.15
N GLU A 118 11.41 -5.01 -10.78
CA GLU A 118 12.29 -4.28 -9.86
C GLU A 118 11.66 -4.36 -8.46
N PRO A 119 12.24 -5.07 -7.50
CA PRO A 119 11.72 -5.10 -6.13
C PRO A 119 11.74 -3.70 -5.50
N THR A 120 10.89 -3.53 -4.49
CA THR A 120 10.87 -2.31 -3.69
C THR A 120 10.83 -2.64 -2.20
N ASP A 121 11.33 -1.72 -1.37
CA ASP A 121 11.30 -1.87 0.07
C ASP A 121 10.00 -1.31 0.66
N THR A 122 9.59 -1.91 1.77
CA THR A 122 8.53 -1.38 2.63
C THR A 122 9.14 -0.76 3.89
N ASN A 123 8.85 0.50 4.14
CA ASN A 123 9.34 1.25 5.30
C ASN A 123 8.27 1.32 6.38
N PHE A 124 8.52 0.72 7.53
CA PHE A 124 7.70 0.86 8.73
C PHE A 124 8.11 2.13 9.46
N PHE A 125 7.18 3.05 9.65
CA PHE A 125 7.45 4.30 10.35
C PHE A 125 6.49 4.51 11.52
N GLN A 126 6.78 5.48 12.39
CA GLN A 126 5.90 5.88 13.50
C GLN A 126 5.73 7.40 13.49
N ALA A 127 4.50 7.84 13.50
CA ALA A 127 4.05 9.23 13.58
C ALA A 127 4.37 10.08 12.35
N ALA A 128 5.62 10.12 11.86
CA ALA A 128 5.99 10.88 10.66
C ALA A 128 7.21 10.27 9.98
N VAL A 129 7.32 10.49 8.66
CA VAL A 129 8.43 10.03 7.83
C VAL A 129 8.73 11.05 6.73
N ASN A 130 10.02 11.18 6.36
CA ASN A 130 10.44 11.93 5.17
C ASN A 130 10.63 10.97 4.01
N THR A 131 10.05 11.30 2.86
CA THR A 131 10.06 10.46 1.66
C THR A 131 10.46 11.28 0.45
N GLY A 132 10.74 10.63 -0.67
CA GLY A 132 10.94 11.30 -1.96
C GLY A 132 9.73 12.11 -2.44
N CYS A 133 8.54 11.81 -1.91
CA CYS A 133 7.30 12.53 -2.20
C CYS A 133 6.99 13.66 -1.20
N GLY A 134 7.86 13.89 -0.23
CA GLY A 134 7.69 14.87 0.84
C GLY A 134 7.51 14.23 2.21
N GLN A 135 7.17 15.05 3.19
CA GLN A 135 6.90 14.58 4.55
C GLN A 135 5.47 14.03 4.65
N ALA A 136 5.34 12.87 5.25
CA ALA A 136 4.05 12.24 5.57
C ALA A 136 3.94 11.96 7.07
N ASP A 137 2.72 11.95 7.59
CA ASP A 137 2.40 11.53 8.96
C ASP A 137 1.47 10.30 8.95
N SER A 138 1.25 9.70 10.13
CA SER A 138 0.40 8.50 10.26
C SER A 138 -1.04 8.71 9.78
N GLY A 139 -1.53 9.96 9.73
CA GLY A 139 -2.88 10.29 9.25
C GLY A 139 -3.05 10.13 7.74
N VAL A 140 -1.95 9.98 7.00
CA VAL A 140 -1.98 9.71 5.55
C VAL A 140 -2.42 8.28 5.24
N GLY A 141 -2.21 7.34 6.18
CA GLY A 141 -2.36 5.91 5.94
C GLY A 141 -1.16 5.30 5.22
N PRO A 142 -1.22 4.03 4.84
CA PRO A 142 -0.24 3.40 3.95
C PRO A 142 -0.21 4.07 2.59
N PHE A 143 0.97 4.14 1.96
CA PHE A 143 1.10 4.70 0.62
C PHE A 143 2.36 4.21 -0.10
N TYR A 144 2.30 4.23 -1.41
CA TYR A 144 3.46 4.09 -2.30
C TYR A 144 3.94 5.46 -2.76
N CYS A 145 5.24 5.73 -2.65
CA CYS A 145 5.84 6.95 -3.19
C CYS A 145 6.55 6.66 -4.52
N PRO A 146 6.08 7.18 -5.67
CA PRO A 146 6.71 6.91 -6.96
C PRO A 146 8.06 7.59 -7.14
N ALA A 147 8.40 8.64 -6.36
CA ALA A 147 9.63 9.38 -6.50
C ALA A 147 10.86 8.61 -5.97
N ASP A 148 10.71 7.89 -4.86
CA ASP A 148 11.73 7.01 -4.31
C ASP A 148 11.44 5.52 -4.53
N LYS A 149 10.25 5.20 -5.05
CA LYS A 149 9.77 3.86 -5.34
C LYS A 149 9.59 2.96 -4.10
N HIS A 150 9.29 3.53 -2.93
CA HIS A 150 9.09 2.77 -1.69
C HIS A 150 7.63 2.76 -1.24
N VAL A 151 7.27 1.69 -0.54
CA VAL A 151 6.01 1.59 0.22
C VAL A 151 6.26 2.06 1.65
N TYR A 152 5.32 2.80 2.21
CA TYR A 152 5.38 3.34 3.57
C TYR A 152 4.13 2.96 4.34
N ILE A 153 4.31 2.53 5.59
CA ILE A 153 3.19 2.21 6.47
C ILE A 153 3.54 2.49 7.93
N ASP A 154 2.66 3.20 8.63
CA ASP A 154 2.60 3.16 10.09
C ASP A 154 1.72 1.99 10.50
N LEU A 155 2.29 1.01 11.19
CA LEU A 155 1.55 -0.21 11.55
C LEU A 155 0.36 0.03 12.49
N SER A 156 0.30 1.20 13.16
CA SER A 156 -0.88 1.63 13.93
C SER A 156 -2.11 1.88 13.05
N PHE A 157 -1.94 2.03 11.74
CA PHE A 157 -3.04 2.14 10.79
C PHE A 157 -4.00 0.95 10.84
N TYR A 158 -3.52 -0.24 11.17
CA TYR A 158 -4.40 -1.41 11.28
C TYR A 158 -5.42 -1.29 12.41
N ASP A 159 -5.07 -0.61 13.50
CA ASP A 159 -6.01 -0.27 14.57
C ASP A 159 -7.07 0.74 14.08
N GLU A 160 -6.65 1.72 13.29
CA GLU A 160 -7.58 2.65 12.66
C GLU A 160 -8.51 1.95 11.67
N LEU A 161 -7.97 1.05 10.85
CA LEU A 161 -8.73 0.27 9.88
C LEU A 161 -9.84 -0.55 10.58
N ALA A 162 -9.51 -1.16 11.71
CA ALA A 162 -10.46 -1.93 12.51
C ALA A 162 -11.49 -1.04 13.24
N THR A 163 -11.05 0.07 13.84
CA THR A 163 -11.90 0.88 14.74
C THR A 163 -12.72 1.93 14.00
N ARG A 164 -12.14 2.60 13.00
CA ARG A 164 -12.78 3.69 12.25
C ARG A 164 -13.50 3.19 11.01
N PHE A 165 -12.90 2.23 10.30
CA PHE A 165 -13.45 1.70 9.05
C PHE A 165 -14.19 0.38 9.22
N GLY A 166 -14.09 -0.25 10.42
CA GLY A 166 -14.81 -1.49 10.73
C GLY A 166 -14.25 -2.72 10.02
N ALA A 167 -13.11 -2.61 9.35
CA ALA A 167 -12.41 -3.70 8.68
C ALA A 167 -11.53 -4.44 9.71
N LYS A 168 -12.12 -5.44 10.38
CA LYS A 168 -11.54 -6.15 11.53
C LYS A 168 -10.86 -7.47 11.16
N GLY A 169 -11.00 -7.92 9.92
CA GLY A 169 -10.45 -9.19 9.46
C GLY A 169 -8.92 -9.11 9.35
N GLU A 170 -8.26 -10.21 9.72
CA GLU A 170 -6.79 -10.26 9.66
C GLU A 170 -6.24 -10.08 8.23
N PHE A 171 -6.99 -10.53 7.22
CA PHE A 171 -6.60 -10.39 5.82
C PHE A 171 -6.68 -8.95 5.29
N ALA A 172 -7.23 -8.01 6.07
CA ALA A 172 -7.17 -6.58 5.77
C ALA A 172 -5.72 -6.07 5.67
N GLN A 173 -4.83 -6.60 6.53
CA GLN A 173 -3.42 -6.17 6.57
C GLN A 173 -2.68 -6.50 5.27
N PRO A 174 -2.59 -7.77 4.83
CA PRO A 174 -1.90 -8.09 3.59
C PRO A 174 -2.60 -7.56 2.34
N TYR A 175 -3.93 -7.36 2.37
CA TYR A 175 -4.65 -6.70 1.27
C TYR A 175 -4.16 -5.27 1.06
N VAL A 176 -4.06 -4.48 2.12
CA VAL A 176 -3.58 -3.08 2.03
C VAL A 176 -2.16 -3.03 1.44
N LEU A 177 -1.24 -3.85 1.95
CA LEU A 177 0.11 -3.91 1.39
C LEU A 177 0.11 -4.33 -0.08
N ALA A 178 -0.67 -5.35 -0.46
CA ALA A 178 -0.74 -5.79 -1.85
C ALA A 178 -1.30 -4.71 -2.78
N HIS A 179 -2.21 -3.86 -2.27
CA HIS A 179 -2.72 -2.68 -2.98
C HIS A 179 -1.61 -1.65 -3.23
N GLU A 180 -0.81 -1.31 -2.19
CA GLU A 180 0.32 -0.38 -2.35
C GLU A 180 1.38 -0.90 -3.33
N TYR A 181 1.64 -2.20 -3.30
CA TYR A 181 2.48 -2.85 -4.31
C TYR A 181 1.85 -2.79 -5.71
N GLY A 182 0.53 -2.78 -5.81
CA GLY A 182 -0.18 -2.51 -7.07
C GLY A 182 0.22 -1.15 -7.67
N HIS A 183 0.35 -0.10 -6.85
CA HIS A 183 0.86 1.20 -7.29
C HIS A 183 2.33 1.15 -7.73
N HIS A 184 3.15 0.32 -7.07
CA HIS A 184 4.51 0.08 -7.54
C HIS A 184 4.53 -0.54 -8.94
N ILE A 185 3.70 -1.56 -9.19
CA ILE A 185 3.58 -2.16 -10.52
C ILE A 185 3.12 -1.14 -11.56
N GLN A 186 2.14 -0.31 -11.25
CA GLN A 186 1.68 0.77 -12.13
C GLN A 186 2.80 1.75 -12.48
N ASN A 187 3.64 2.07 -11.52
CA ASN A 187 4.81 2.93 -11.74
C ASN A 187 5.81 2.26 -12.69
N LEU A 188 6.14 0.99 -12.47
CA LEU A 188 7.05 0.24 -13.34
C LEU A 188 6.51 0.10 -14.77
N LEU A 189 5.19 0.00 -14.95
CA LEU A 189 4.50 -0.07 -16.25
C LEU A 189 4.33 1.30 -16.91
N GLY A 190 4.68 2.41 -16.23
CA GLY A 190 4.45 3.77 -16.70
C GLY A 190 2.95 4.14 -16.73
N THR A 191 2.09 3.39 -16.03
CA THR A 191 0.66 3.66 -15.98
C THR A 191 0.38 4.93 -15.18
N ASN A 192 1.12 5.16 -14.08
CA ASN A 192 1.00 6.37 -13.27
C ASN A 192 1.26 7.64 -14.07
N GLU A 193 2.32 7.65 -14.90
CA GLU A 193 2.65 8.80 -15.73
C GLU A 193 1.54 9.09 -16.76
N ARG A 194 1.02 8.05 -17.41
CA ARG A 194 -0.10 8.19 -18.36
C ARG A 194 -1.37 8.67 -17.67
N ALA A 195 -1.67 8.16 -16.49
CA ALA A 195 -2.84 8.55 -15.70
C ALA A 195 -2.75 10.00 -15.22
N GLY A 196 -1.55 10.49 -14.90
CA GLY A 196 -1.31 11.88 -14.50
C GLY A 196 -1.72 12.92 -15.53
N GLN A 197 -1.94 12.52 -16.79
CA GLN A 197 -2.43 13.40 -17.86
C GLN A 197 -3.96 13.44 -17.97
N GLY A 198 -4.67 12.58 -17.24
CA GLY A 198 -6.13 12.49 -17.23
C GLY A 198 -6.78 13.27 -16.09
N GLU A 199 -8.11 13.19 -16.02
CA GLU A 199 -8.87 13.76 -14.91
C GLU A 199 -8.51 13.03 -13.59
N GLN A 200 -8.26 13.81 -12.54
CA GLN A 200 -7.80 13.28 -11.25
C GLN A 200 -8.95 13.07 -10.25
N SER A 201 -10.15 13.54 -10.53
CA SER A 201 -11.32 13.32 -9.69
C SER A 201 -12.55 13.00 -10.52
N GLY A 202 -13.51 12.33 -9.90
CA GLY A 202 -14.74 11.91 -10.55
C GLY A 202 -14.82 10.37 -10.67
N PRO A 203 -16.04 9.83 -10.87
CA PRO A 203 -16.31 8.39 -10.72
C PRO A 203 -15.64 7.49 -11.79
N ARG A 204 -15.03 8.11 -12.78
CA ARG A 204 -14.30 7.43 -13.87
C ARG A 204 -12.94 8.07 -14.17
N SER A 205 -12.46 8.88 -13.25
CA SER A 205 -11.18 9.58 -13.38
C SER A 205 -10.00 8.62 -13.51
N ALA A 206 -8.89 9.15 -13.97
CA ALA A 206 -7.64 8.38 -14.05
C ALA A 206 -7.20 7.89 -12.66
N SER A 207 -7.42 8.68 -11.61
CA SER A 207 -7.15 8.26 -10.22
C SER A 207 -7.99 7.06 -9.84
N VAL A 208 -9.32 7.11 -10.03
CA VAL A 208 -10.20 5.97 -9.75
C VAL A 208 -9.75 4.73 -10.52
N ARG A 209 -9.34 4.86 -11.78
CA ARG A 209 -8.84 3.71 -12.57
C ARG A 209 -7.55 3.12 -12.00
N LEU A 210 -6.63 3.95 -11.49
CA LEU A 210 -5.42 3.48 -10.82
C LEU A 210 -5.77 2.69 -9.56
N GLU A 211 -6.65 3.21 -8.73
CA GLU A 211 -7.06 2.55 -7.49
C GLU A 211 -7.71 1.18 -7.74
N LEU A 212 -8.64 1.13 -8.67
CA LEU A 212 -9.32 -0.11 -9.03
C LEU A 212 -8.38 -1.14 -9.66
N GLN A 213 -7.37 -0.69 -10.41
CA GLN A 213 -6.33 -1.56 -10.93
C GLN A 213 -5.43 -2.11 -9.81
N ALA A 214 -5.09 -1.29 -8.81
CA ALA A 214 -4.32 -1.73 -7.64
C ALA A 214 -5.11 -2.76 -6.83
N ASP A 215 -6.43 -2.57 -6.64
CA ASP A 215 -7.31 -3.58 -6.03
C ASP A 215 -7.32 -4.90 -6.81
N CYS A 216 -7.39 -4.83 -8.14
CA CYS A 216 -7.35 -6.01 -8.99
C CYS A 216 -6.00 -6.75 -8.89
N TYR A 217 -4.89 -6.03 -8.85
CA TYR A 217 -3.56 -6.59 -8.63
C TYR A 217 -3.44 -7.26 -7.26
N ALA A 218 -3.99 -6.64 -6.21
CA ALA A 218 -4.07 -7.24 -4.88
C ALA A 218 -4.91 -8.55 -4.90
N GLY A 219 -6.01 -8.57 -5.64
CA GLY A 219 -6.81 -9.78 -5.85
C GLY A 219 -6.05 -10.87 -6.58
N SER A 220 -5.31 -10.52 -7.62
CA SER A 220 -4.47 -11.49 -8.38
C SER A 220 -3.39 -12.11 -7.49
N TRP A 221 -2.71 -11.30 -6.66
CA TRP A 221 -1.78 -11.81 -5.66
C TRP A 221 -2.48 -12.73 -4.66
N ALA A 222 -3.62 -12.32 -4.08
CA ALA A 222 -4.33 -13.10 -3.06
C ALA A 222 -4.71 -14.51 -3.55
N LYS A 223 -4.99 -14.67 -4.85
CA LYS A 223 -5.26 -15.96 -5.48
C LYS A 223 -4.09 -16.93 -5.40
N HIS A 224 -2.86 -16.41 -5.48
CA HIS A 224 -1.62 -17.19 -5.54
C HIS A 224 -0.77 -17.10 -4.26
N ALA A 225 -1.24 -16.41 -3.22
CA ALA A 225 -0.43 -16.14 -2.03
C ALA A 225 0.04 -17.42 -1.32
N THR A 226 -0.75 -18.50 -1.35
CA THR A 226 -0.35 -19.81 -0.79
C THR A 226 0.69 -20.56 -1.64
N GLU A 227 0.95 -20.11 -2.87
CA GLU A 227 1.95 -20.67 -3.76
C GLU A 227 3.32 -19.98 -3.58
N SER A 228 3.33 -18.79 -2.97
CA SER A 228 4.54 -18.02 -2.71
C SER A 228 5.43 -18.75 -1.70
N LYS A 229 6.72 -18.88 -2.03
CA LYS A 229 7.72 -19.54 -1.21
C LYS A 229 8.56 -18.52 -0.45
N ASP A 230 9.11 -18.96 0.68
CA ASP A 230 10.08 -18.22 1.47
C ASP A 230 11.40 -18.02 0.71
N LYS A 231 12.35 -17.27 1.27
CA LYS A 231 13.64 -17.01 0.62
C LYS A 231 14.47 -18.26 0.37
N SER A 232 14.23 -19.36 1.10
CA SER A 232 14.88 -20.66 0.86
C SER A 232 14.27 -21.41 -0.33
N GLY A 233 13.09 -21.00 -0.79
CA GLY A 233 12.32 -21.67 -1.85
C GLY A 233 11.66 -22.98 -1.42
N GLN A 234 11.65 -23.31 -0.14
CA GLN A 234 11.15 -24.59 0.37
C GLN A 234 9.76 -24.48 1.00
N GLU A 235 9.57 -23.53 1.91
CA GLU A 235 8.34 -23.41 2.67
C GLU A 235 7.39 -22.41 2.04
N PRO A 236 6.06 -22.67 2.01
CA PRO A 236 5.09 -21.64 1.63
C PRO A 236 5.03 -20.57 2.72
N LEU A 237 4.80 -19.32 2.34
CA LEU A 237 4.66 -18.20 3.30
C LEU A 237 3.28 -18.23 3.98
N PHE A 238 2.25 -18.60 3.23
CA PHE A 238 0.89 -18.83 3.75
C PHE A 238 0.56 -20.33 3.64
N THR A 239 0.12 -20.94 4.74
CA THR A 239 -0.34 -22.31 4.73
C THR A 239 -1.80 -22.43 4.30
N SER A 240 -2.62 -21.44 4.61
CA SER A 240 -4.01 -21.39 4.14
C SER A 240 -4.55 -19.97 4.01
N ILE A 241 -5.39 -19.76 2.99
CA ILE A 241 -6.26 -18.60 2.81
C ILE A 241 -7.67 -19.12 2.57
N THR A 242 -8.60 -18.74 3.43
CA THR A 242 -9.98 -19.23 3.42
C THR A 242 -10.93 -18.26 2.68
N PRO A 243 -12.14 -18.69 2.28
CA PRO A 243 -13.14 -17.78 1.75
C PRO A 243 -13.49 -16.62 2.71
N SER A 244 -13.35 -16.83 4.03
CA SER A 244 -13.56 -15.77 5.03
C SER A 244 -12.49 -14.70 4.90
N ASP A 245 -11.23 -15.07 4.70
CA ASP A 245 -10.13 -14.11 4.52
C ASP A 245 -10.34 -13.26 3.26
N ILE A 246 -10.80 -13.88 2.18
CA ILE A 246 -11.15 -13.14 0.96
C ILE A 246 -12.34 -12.20 1.20
N SER A 247 -13.33 -12.61 2.01
CA SER A 247 -14.41 -11.72 2.43
C SER A 247 -13.92 -10.55 3.26
N ASP A 248 -12.89 -10.74 4.09
CA ASP A 248 -12.26 -9.65 4.85
C ASP A 248 -11.61 -8.63 3.93
N ALA A 249 -10.88 -9.06 2.89
CA ALA A 249 -10.32 -8.15 1.88
C ALA A 249 -11.42 -7.37 1.15
N VAL A 250 -12.49 -8.05 0.73
CA VAL A 250 -13.66 -7.43 0.06
C VAL A 250 -14.31 -6.39 0.98
N THR A 251 -14.50 -6.72 2.25
CA THR A 251 -15.06 -5.80 3.25
C THR A 251 -14.14 -4.60 3.50
N THR A 252 -12.83 -4.83 3.48
CA THR A 252 -11.84 -3.75 3.63
C THR A 252 -11.91 -2.81 2.43
N ALA A 253 -11.93 -3.33 1.20
CA ALA A 253 -12.09 -2.54 -0.02
C ALA A 253 -13.39 -1.71 0.01
N GLU A 254 -14.49 -2.29 0.51
CA GLU A 254 -15.76 -1.57 0.73
C GLU A 254 -15.60 -0.42 1.73
N ALA A 255 -14.95 -0.69 2.85
CA ALA A 255 -14.86 0.25 3.96
C ALA A 255 -14.09 1.54 3.60
N ILE A 256 -13.18 1.45 2.64
CA ILE A 256 -12.32 2.55 2.18
C ILE A 256 -12.72 3.09 0.79
N GLY A 257 -13.90 2.76 0.28
CA GLY A 257 -14.48 3.43 -0.90
C GLY A 257 -14.92 4.86 -0.58
N ASP A 258 -14.79 5.76 -1.58
CA ASP A 258 -15.10 7.19 -1.42
C ASP A 258 -16.53 7.45 -0.94
N ASP A 259 -17.50 6.69 -1.43
CA ASP A 259 -18.90 6.79 -1.04
C ASP A 259 -19.11 6.43 0.44
N THR A 260 -18.45 5.39 0.92
CA THR A 260 -18.48 4.96 2.32
C THR A 260 -17.77 5.97 3.21
N ILE A 261 -16.60 6.48 2.81
CA ILE A 261 -15.84 7.49 3.55
C ILE A 261 -16.65 8.79 3.68
N GLN A 262 -17.20 9.29 2.57
CA GLN A 262 -17.99 10.52 2.57
C GLN A 262 -19.25 10.39 3.44
N LYS A 263 -19.95 9.25 3.35
CA LYS A 263 -21.13 8.96 4.19
C LYS A 263 -20.79 8.92 5.67
N ARG A 264 -19.69 8.25 6.06
CA ARG A 264 -19.24 8.16 7.45
C ARG A 264 -18.78 9.50 8.02
N SER A 265 -18.28 10.39 7.16
CA SER A 265 -17.91 11.76 7.54
C SER A 265 -19.10 12.67 7.77
N GLY A 266 -20.33 12.17 7.63
CA GLY A 266 -21.58 12.95 7.79
C GLY A 266 -21.87 13.87 6.61
N GLY A 267 -21.17 13.70 5.47
CA GLY A 267 -21.38 14.45 4.23
C GLY A 267 -22.40 13.80 3.29
N GLN A 268 -22.79 14.55 2.27
CA GLN A 268 -23.49 13.99 1.11
C GLN A 268 -22.48 13.37 0.17
N ILE A 269 -22.85 12.24 -0.45
CA ILE A 269 -22.00 11.59 -1.46
C ILE A 269 -21.91 12.53 -2.67
N ASN A 270 -20.68 12.90 -3.01
CA ASN A 270 -20.36 13.69 -4.19
C ASN A 270 -19.41 12.92 -5.12
N PRO A 271 -19.95 12.27 -6.17
CA PRO A 271 -19.13 11.47 -7.08
C PRO A 271 -18.05 12.27 -7.82
N ASP A 272 -18.24 13.57 -8.04
CA ASP A 272 -17.26 14.41 -8.74
C ASP A 272 -15.95 14.57 -7.94
N GLN A 273 -15.97 14.25 -6.64
CA GLN A 273 -14.82 14.28 -5.75
C GLN A 273 -14.18 12.91 -5.54
N PHE A 274 -14.67 11.87 -6.21
CA PHE A 274 -14.09 10.54 -6.06
C PHE A 274 -12.68 10.48 -6.65
N THR A 275 -11.80 9.86 -5.90
CA THR A 275 -10.41 9.64 -6.26
C THR A 275 -10.01 8.18 -6.14
N HIS A 276 -10.75 7.38 -5.34
CA HIS A 276 -10.50 5.95 -5.10
C HIS A 276 -11.60 5.05 -5.69
N GLY A 277 -12.73 5.64 -6.08
CA GLY A 277 -13.90 4.91 -6.56
C GLY A 277 -14.86 4.50 -5.45
N THR A 278 -16.01 3.94 -5.88
CA THR A 278 -17.03 3.47 -4.95
C THR A 278 -16.63 2.15 -4.30
N SER A 279 -17.22 1.87 -3.15
CA SER A 279 -17.12 0.57 -2.47
C SER A 279 -17.42 -0.60 -3.41
N GLU A 280 -18.48 -0.48 -4.23
CA GLU A 280 -18.85 -1.52 -5.21
C GLU A 280 -17.78 -1.71 -6.29
N GLN A 281 -17.21 -0.63 -6.82
CA GLN A 281 -16.15 -0.69 -7.81
C GLN A 281 -14.91 -1.39 -7.25
N ARG A 282 -14.46 -1.00 -6.04
CA ARG A 282 -13.29 -1.56 -5.38
C ARG A 282 -13.46 -3.07 -5.12
N GLN A 283 -14.58 -3.48 -4.55
CA GLN A 283 -14.90 -4.89 -4.34
C GLN A 283 -14.89 -5.68 -5.65
N ARG A 284 -15.54 -5.14 -6.69
CA ARG A 284 -15.63 -5.81 -7.99
C ARG A 284 -14.26 -6.05 -8.58
N TRP A 285 -13.39 -5.05 -8.58
CA TRP A 285 -12.06 -5.18 -9.18
C TRP A 285 -11.14 -6.08 -8.36
N PHE A 286 -11.18 -6.04 -7.03
CA PHE A 286 -10.48 -7.02 -6.21
C PHE A 286 -10.95 -8.45 -6.54
N LYS A 287 -12.26 -8.68 -6.57
CA LYS A 287 -12.81 -9.99 -6.94
C LYS A 287 -12.44 -10.41 -8.34
N GLN A 288 -12.44 -9.51 -9.31
CA GLN A 288 -12.01 -9.81 -10.69
C GLN A 288 -10.56 -10.31 -10.70
N GLY A 289 -9.66 -9.66 -9.97
CA GLY A 289 -8.27 -10.09 -9.83
C GLY A 289 -8.17 -11.47 -9.18
N TYR A 290 -8.88 -11.68 -8.08
CA TYR A 290 -8.89 -12.94 -7.35
C TYR A 290 -9.46 -14.11 -8.18
N ASP A 291 -10.58 -13.90 -8.85
CA ASP A 291 -11.23 -14.96 -9.62
C ASP A 291 -10.40 -15.39 -10.83
N ARG A 292 -9.72 -14.45 -11.48
CA ARG A 292 -8.84 -14.71 -12.63
C ARG A 292 -7.45 -15.18 -12.24
N GLY A 293 -6.87 -14.61 -11.19
CA GLY A 293 -5.47 -14.82 -10.81
C GLY A 293 -4.45 -14.23 -11.80
N ASP A 294 -4.86 -13.73 -12.95
CA ASP A 294 -4.00 -13.18 -13.99
C ASP A 294 -4.07 -11.64 -13.99
N PRO A 295 -2.96 -10.94 -13.64
CA PRO A 295 -2.94 -9.48 -13.63
C PRO A 295 -3.21 -8.82 -14.99
N LYS A 296 -3.07 -9.54 -16.11
CA LYS A 296 -3.48 -9.04 -17.44
C LYS A 296 -4.96 -8.71 -17.52
N GLY A 297 -5.77 -9.32 -16.64
CA GLY A 297 -7.20 -9.03 -16.52
C GLY A 297 -7.53 -7.73 -15.81
N CYS A 298 -6.54 -6.98 -15.33
CA CYS A 298 -6.69 -5.77 -14.54
C CYS A 298 -6.62 -4.48 -15.36
N ASP A 299 -7.07 -4.50 -16.62
CA ASP A 299 -7.07 -3.32 -17.48
C ASP A 299 -8.29 -2.42 -17.21
N THR A 300 -8.15 -1.54 -16.20
CA THR A 300 -9.17 -0.54 -15.86
C THR A 300 -9.22 0.63 -16.84
N PHE A 301 -8.17 0.83 -17.62
CA PHE A 301 -8.09 1.92 -18.60
C PHE A 301 -8.71 1.54 -19.96
N GLY A 302 -8.75 0.26 -20.29
CA GLY A 302 -9.34 -0.27 -21.51
C GLY A 302 -10.84 -0.55 -21.45
N THR A 303 -11.52 -0.20 -20.34
CA THR A 303 -12.95 -0.49 -20.18
C THR A 303 -13.74 0.72 -19.73
N ASP A 304 -15.02 0.78 -20.13
CA ASP A 304 -15.99 1.75 -19.64
C ASP A 304 -16.77 1.25 -18.41
N GLN A 305 -16.62 -0.02 -18.06
CA GLN A 305 -17.28 -0.62 -16.89
C GLN A 305 -16.28 -0.73 -15.73
N LEU A 306 -16.30 0.26 -14.86
CA LEU A 306 -15.50 0.28 -13.63
C LEU A 306 -16.26 -0.28 -12.45
#